data_0ed57b7794b842e9d538caf893f4dc2e
#
_entry.id   0ed57b7794b842e9d538caf893f4dc2e
#
_cell.length_a   1.000
_cell.length_b   1.000
_cell.length_c   1.000
_cell.angle_alpha   90.00
_cell.angle_beta   90.00
_cell.angle_gamma   90.00
#
_symmetry.space_group_name_H-M   'P 1'
#
loop_
_entity.id
_entity.type
_entity.pdbx_description
1 polymer ?
#
loop_
_entity_poly.entity_id
_entity_poly.type
_entity_poly.pdbx_seq_one_letter_code
_entity_poly.pdbx_strand_id
1 'polypeptide(L)'
;MSLSKFFKRVATAVCALALAVGVAGCGGGEKGQFINIATGGTAGTYYPIGGAIAEVLNKNGMNASAQSTGASVANINMLKDKQVELAIVQNDITYYAVNGEEMFKESGKIENLTGIASLYPETCQFIVREDSGIKSVNDLKGKRVAVGAAGSGAEANARQILEAYGITYDDVEEQFLSFAEGSYALKDGNVDAAFVTAGYPTASVQDIASQNKIRLLPIDDEQIKKLSEKYPFYTKTTVPSGVYQGFDEEVQTVSVMAILVANDKIDAALGEKLTKAIFDNVDKISSAHAAGKNIKKETALQGMDFIKMNEGATKVLK
;
A
#
# COMPACT_ATOMS: atom_id res chain seq x y z
N MET A 1 -12.80 -53.23 -58.41
CA MET A 1 -13.06 -51.89 -57.85
C MET A 1 -12.28 -51.82 -56.54
N SER A 2 -11.21 -50.98 -56.46
CA SER A 2 -10.20 -51.03 -55.37
C SER A 2 -10.75 -50.43 -54.07
N LEU A 3 -10.51 -51.11 -52.93
CA LEU A 3 -10.85 -50.67 -51.58
C LEU A 3 -10.40 -49.23 -51.26
N SER A 4 -9.38 -48.70 -51.96
CA SER A 4 -8.86 -47.34 -51.75
C SER A 4 -9.81 -46.23 -52.17
N LYS A 5 -10.75 -46.47 -53.06
CA LYS A 5 -11.76 -45.48 -53.51
C LYS A 5 -12.98 -45.42 -52.56
N PHE A 6 -13.23 -46.42 -51.76
CA PHE A 6 -14.31 -46.42 -50.77
C PHE A 6 -13.91 -45.64 -49.53
N PHE A 7 -12.65 -45.74 -49.07
CA PHE A 7 -12.18 -45.00 -47.91
C PHE A 7 -12.05 -43.47 -48.16
N LYS A 8 -11.76 -43.03 -49.36
CA LYS A 8 -11.69 -41.59 -49.69
C LYS A 8 -13.04 -40.89 -49.72
N ARG A 9 -14.14 -41.60 -49.97
CA ARG A 9 -15.49 -41.01 -50.00
C ARG A 9 -16.16 -40.99 -48.62
N VAL A 10 -15.75 -41.84 -47.70
CA VAL A 10 -16.26 -41.85 -46.31
C VAL A 10 -15.52 -40.76 -45.49
N ALA A 11 -14.22 -40.52 -45.76
CA ALA A 11 -13.49 -39.48 -45.05
C ALA A 11 -13.97 -38.04 -45.36
N THR A 12 -14.48 -37.80 -46.58
CA THR A 12 -14.98 -36.48 -46.99
C THR A 12 -16.38 -36.16 -46.44
N ALA A 13 -17.17 -37.16 -46.13
CA ALA A 13 -18.55 -36.97 -45.59
C ALA A 13 -18.54 -36.75 -44.04
N VAL A 14 -17.50 -37.25 -43.32
CA VAL A 14 -17.37 -37.08 -41.88
C VAL A 14 -16.77 -35.71 -41.51
N CYS A 15 -15.97 -35.10 -42.37
CA CYS A 15 -15.42 -33.75 -42.15
C CYS A 15 -16.43 -32.62 -42.42
N ALA A 16 -17.49 -32.87 -43.19
CA ALA A 16 -18.53 -31.85 -43.49
C ALA A 16 -19.63 -31.75 -42.40
N LEU A 17 -19.78 -32.76 -41.55
CA LEU A 17 -20.72 -32.71 -40.42
C LEU A 17 -20.14 -32.21 -39.12
N ALA A 18 -18.81 -32.06 -39.01
CA ALA A 18 -18.12 -31.55 -37.80
C ALA A 18 -18.01 -30.02 -37.77
N LEU A 19 -18.40 -29.30 -38.85
CA LEU A 19 -18.30 -27.83 -38.93
C LEU A 19 -19.62 -27.08 -38.71
N ALA A 20 -20.72 -27.80 -38.40
CA ALA A 20 -22.05 -27.18 -38.22
C ALA A 20 -22.56 -27.20 -36.77
N VAL A 21 -21.78 -27.63 -35.78
CA VAL A 21 -22.18 -27.66 -34.34
C VAL A 21 -21.35 -26.72 -33.47
N GLY A 22 -20.55 -25.85 -34.07
CA GLY A 22 -19.58 -25.00 -33.35
C GLY A 22 -20.01 -23.54 -33.15
N VAL A 23 -21.28 -23.15 -33.34
CA VAL A 23 -21.70 -21.74 -33.16
C VAL A 23 -23.04 -21.65 -32.41
N ALA A 24 -23.17 -22.38 -31.30
CA ALA A 24 -24.26 -22.12 -30.37
C ALA A 24 -23.77 -22.41 -28.95
N GLY A 25 -23.33 -21.39 -28.26
CA GLY A 25 -23.11 -21.47 -26.83
C GLY A 25 -21.76 -21.00 -26.30
N CYS A 26 -21.36 -19.79 -26.64
CA CYS A 26 -20.57 -18.96 -25.75
C CYS A 26 -21.29 -17.64 -25.59
N GLY A 27 -22.29 -17.61 -24.75
CA GLY A 27 -22.69 -16.43 -24.02
C GLY A 27 -21.54 -16.13 -23.03
N GLY A 28 -20.39 -15.72 -23.56
CA GLY A 28 -19.34 -15.07 -22.80
C GLY A 28 -19.88 -13.73 -22.42
N GLY A 29 -20.51 -13.60 -21.25
CA GLY A 29 -20.57 -12.30 -20.61
C GLY A 29 -19.13 -11.77 -20.65
N GLU A 30 -18.92 -10.55 -21.13
CA GLU A 30 -17.64 -9.86 -21.04
C GLU A 30 -17.13 -10.06 -19.61
N LYS A 31 -16.11 -10.87 -19.45
CA LYS A 31 -15.39 -10.95 -18.17
C LYS A 31 -14.83 -9.54 -18.01
N GLY A 32 -15.49 -8.73 -17.17
CA GLY A 32 -15.03 -7.36 -16.90
C GLY A 32 -13.54 -7.39 -16.58
N GLN A 33 -12.87 -6.30 -16.87
CA GLN A 33 -11.45 -6.11 -16.62
C GLN A 33 -11.08 -6.63 -15.23
N PHE A 34 -10.02 -7.43 -15.13
CA PHE A 34 -9.49 -7.88 -13.86
C PHE A 34 -8.75 -6.73 -13.19
N ILE A 35 -8.98 -6.52 -11.91
CA ILE A 35 -8.42 -5.42 -11.12
C ILE A 35 -7.46 -6.02 -10.07
N ASN A 36 -6.17 -5.94 -10.34
CA ASN A 36 -5.15 -6.25 -9.35
C ASN A 36 -4.90 -5.03 -8.48
N ILE A 37 -4.92 -5.20 -7.16
CA ILE A 37 -4.65 -4.15 -6.18
C ILE A 37 -3.31 -4.46 -5.51
N ALA A 38 -2.28 -3.68 -5.83
CA ALA A 38 -1.00 -3.77 -5.16
C ALA A 38 -1.11 -3.17 -3.74
N THR A 39 -0.55 -3.87 -2.75
CA THR A 39 -0.66 -3.50 -1.34
C THR A 39 0.73 -3.33 -0.71
N GLY A 40 1.06 -4.08 0.32
CA GLY A 40 2.33 -4.13 1.01
C GLY A 40 2.54 -5.50 1.62
N GLY A 41 3.48 -5.63 2.52
CA GLY A 41 3.69 -6.84 3.29
C GLY A 41 2.47 -7.19 4.15
N THR A 42 2.23 -8.47 4.39
CA THR A 42 1.04 -8.98 5.11
C THR A 42 0.95 -8.55 6.58
N ALA A 43 2.06 -8.12 7.17
CA ALA A 43 2.13 -7.62 8.55
C ALA A 43 1.90 -6.09 8.67
N GLY A 44 1.58 -5.41 7.54
CA GLY A 44 1.20 -4.00 7.48
C GLY A 44 -0.30 -3.81 7.30
N THR A 45 -0.72 -2.55 7.14
CA THR A 45 -2.14 -2.15 7.04
C THR A 45 -2.68 -2.24 5.60
N TYR A 46 -1.84 -2.08 4.56
CA TYR A 46 -2.28 -2.11 3.16
C TYR A 46 -2.93 -3.43 2.76
N TYR A 47 -2.34 -4.56 3.19
CA TYR A 47 -2.80 -5.87 2.76
C TYR A 47 -4.23 -6.20 3.23
N PRO A 48 -4.58 -6.10 4.53
CA PRO A 48 -5.95 -6.34 4.98
C PRO A 48 -6.96 -5.33 4.38
N ILE A 49 -6.61 -4.05 4.26
CA ILE A 49 -7.49 -3.04 3.64
C ILE A 49 -7.68 -3.32 2.14
N GLY A 50 -6.61 -3.60 1.40
CA GLY A 50 -6.70 -3.95 -0.02
C GLY A 50 -7.49 -5.24 -0.28
N GLY A 51 -7.34 -6.24 0.60
CA GLY A 51 -8.16 -7.47 0.57
C GLY A 51 -9.64 -7.18 0.75
N ALA A 52 -10.00 -6.32 1.72
CA ALA A 52 -11.38 -5.92 1.95
C ALA A 52 -11.94 -5.09 0.78
N ILE A 53 -11.14 -4.20 0.19
CA ILE A 53 -11.52 -3.46 -1.04
C ILE A 53 -11.79 -4.47 -2.16
N ALA A 54 -10.90 -5.43 -2.43
CA ALA A 54 -11.09 -6.43 -3.46
C ALA A 54 -12.38 -7.25 -3.24
N GLU A 55 -12.66 -7.64 -1.99
CA GLU A 55 -13.90 -8.35 -1.64
C GLU A 55 -15.14 -7.49 -1.93
N VAL A 56 -15.11 -6.20 -1.56
CA VAL A 56 -16.20 -5.25 -1.83
C VAL A 56 -16.40 -5.09 -3.34
N LEU A 57 -15.33 -4.93 -4.12
CA LEU A 57 -15.41 -4.81 -5.58
C LEU A 57 -16.04 -6.07 -6.20
N ASN A 58 -15.62 -7.26 -5.76
CA ASN A 58 -16.17 -8.54 -6.24
C ASN A 58 -17.67 -8.67 -5.94
N LYS A 59 -18.11 -8.30 -4.74
CA LYS A 59 -19.53 -8.29 -4.36
C LYS A 59 -20.37 -7.30 -5.17
N ASN A 60 -19.73 -6.29 -5.77
CA ASN A 60 -20.37 -5.31 -6.64
C ASN A 60 -20.17 -5.61 -8.14
N GLY A 61 -19.91 -6.88 -8.49
CA GLY A 61 -19.86 -7.38 -9.87
C GLY A 61 -18.63 -6.92 -10.66
N MET A 62 -17.51 -6.62 -9.97
CA MET A 62 -16.18 -6.47 -10.55
C MET A 62 -15.37 -7.74 -10.29
N ASN A 63 -14.18 -7.85 -10.86
CA ASN A 63 -13.29 -8.98 -10.66
C ASN A 63 -11.95 -8.44 -10.13
N ALA A 64 -11.72 -8.54 -8.82
CA ALA A 64 -10.58 -7.92 -8.16
C ALA A 64 -9.84 -8.89 -7.22
N SER A 65 -8.52 -8.70 -7.09
CA SER A 65 -7.71 -9.35 -6.07
C SER A 65 -6.66 -8.40 -5.50
N ALA A 66 -6.31 -8.59 -4.24
CA ALA A 66 -5.20 -7.89 -3.60
C ALA A 66 -3.95 -8.77 -3.60
N GLN A 67 -2.79 -8.17 -3.84
CA GLN A 67 -1.50 -8.86 -3.79
C GLN A 67 -0.52 -8.16 -2.86
N SER A 68 0.27 -8.96 -2.14
CA SER A 68 1.38 -8.47 -1.33
C SER A 68 2.54 -8.02 -2.22
N THR A 69 3.17 -6.91 -1.85
CA THR A 69 4.25 -6.27 -2.63
C THR A 69 5.31 -5.67 -1.71
N GLY A 70 6.32 -5.01 -2.31
CA GLY A 70 7.31 -4.18 -1.61
C GLY A 70 6.78 -2.80 -1.15
N ALA A 71 5.48 -2.54 -1.23
CA ALA A 71 4.80 -1.30 -0.89
C ALA A 71 5.06 -0.11 -1.86
N SER A 72 5.01 1.15 -1.39
CA SER A 72 4.69 2.33 -2.19
C SER A 72 5.53 2.55 -3.45
N VAL A 73 6.86 2.49 -3.38
CA VAL A 73 7.72 2.71 -4.56
C VAL A 73 7.57 1.57 -5.57
N ALA A 74 7.54 0.32 -5.07
CA ALA A 74 7.29 -0.86 -5.90
C ALA A 74 5.90 -0.77 -6.57
N ASN A 75 4.87 -0.38 -5.83
CA ASN A 75 3.51 -0.24 -6.30
C ASN A 75 3.37 0.83 -7.40
N ILE A 76 4.01 1.96 -7.23
CA ILE A 76 4.04 3.03 -8.25
C ILE A 76 4.69 2.51 -9.54
N ASN A 77 5.80 1.77 -9.45
CA ASN A 77 6.43 1.17 -10.62
C ASN A 77 5.51 0.13 -11.29
N MET A 78 4.80 -0.69 -10.51
CA MET A 78 3.83 -1.65 -11.05
C MET A 78 2.65 -0.96 -11.75
N LEU A 79 2.16 0.17 -11.22
CA LEU A 79 1.14 1.00 -11.87
C LEU A 79 1.68 1.61 -13.18
N LYS A 80 2.87 2.20 -13.14
CA LYS A 80 3.56 2.77 -14.31
C LYS A 80 3.67 1.76 -15.44
N ASP A 81 4.11 0.54 -15.12
CA ASP A 81 4.33 -0.54 -16.06
C ASP A 81 3.04 -1.32 -16.38
N LYS A 82 1.89 -0.88 -15.86
CA LYS A 82 0.55 -1.48 -16.07
C LYS A 82 0.46 -2.96 -15.65
N GLN A 83 1.25 -3.36 -14.66
CA GLN A 83 1.22 -4.71 -14.07
C GLN A 83 0.05 -4.88 -13.09
N VAL A 84 -0.41 -3.78 -12.50
CA VAL A 84 -1.60 -3.70 -11.65
C VAL A 84 -2.46 -2.52 -12.07
N GLU A 85 -3.74 -2.56 -11.75
CA GLU A 85 -4.71 -1.52 -12.11
C GLU A 85 -4.91 -0.51 -10.99
N LEU A 86 -4.80 -0.97 -9.74
CA LEU A 86 -4.91 -0.16 -8.51
C LEU A 86 -3.74 -0.43 -7.56
N ALA A 87 -3.42 0.53 -6.72
CA ALA A 87 -2.47 0.35 -5.63
C ALA A 87 -2.81 1.23 -4.43
N ILE A 88 -2.56 0.71 -3.22
CA ILE A 88 -2.47 1.53 -2.02
C ILE A 88 -1.03 1.99 -1.89
N VAL A 89 -0.84 3.29 -1.78
CA VAL A 89 0.47 3.96 -1.76
C VAL A 89 0.44 5.16 -0.82
N GLN A 90 1.60 5.63 -0.40
CA GLN A 90 1.74 6.87 0.34
C GLN A 90 1.59 8.10 -0.58
N ASN A 91 1.01 9.17 -0.08
CA ASN A 91 0.82 10.40 -0.82
C ASN A 91 2.14 11.12 -1.14
N ASP A 92 3.12 11.11 -0.24
CA ASP A 92 4.46 11.66 -0.46
C ASP A 92 5.20 10.92 -1.58
N ILE A 93 5.21 9.58 -1.57
CA ILE A 93 5.83 8.76 -2.62
C ILE A 93 5.14 8.99 -3.97
N THR A 94 3.82 9.14 -3.97
CA THR A 94 3.07 9.44 -5.19
C THR A 94 3.40 10.84 -5.72
N TYR A 95 3.56 11.81 -4.84
CA TYR A 95 4.01 13.15 -5.22
C TYR A 95 5.38 13.10 -5.91
N TYR A 96 6.36 12.41 -5.31
CA TYR A 96 7.68 12.27 -5.93
C TYR A 96 7.60 11.60 -7.30
N ALA A 97 6.70 10.64 -7.46
CA ALA A 97 6.52 9.95 -8.74
C ALA A 97 5.95 10.86 -9.85
N VAL A 98 4.89 11.63 -9.56
CA VAL A 98 4.27 12.50 -10.58
C VAL A 98 5.13 13.73 -10.91
N ASN A 99 6.06 14.10 -10.03
CA ASN A 99 7.00 15.21 -10.24
C ASN A 99 8.38 14.76 -10.74
N GLY A 100 8.71 13.47 -10.68
CA GLY A 100 10.04 12.94 -11.02
C GLY A 100 11.11 13.39 -10.03
N GLU A 101 10.78 13.32 -8.74
CA GLU A 101 11.63 13.74 -7.62
C GLU A 101 12.13 12.56 -6.79
N GLU A 102 13.03 12.79 -5.86
CA GLU A 102 13.61 11.82 -4.93
C GLU A 102 14.02 10.50 -5.64
N MET A 103 13.44 9.37 -5.27
CA MET A 103 13.73 8.06 -5.85
C MET A 103 13.26 7.90 -7.32
N PHE A 104 12.52 8.86 -7.87
CA PHE A 104 12.06 8.84 -9.26
C PHE A 104 12.84 9.81 -10.18
N LYS A 105 13.91 10.46 -9.70
CA LYS A 105 14.71 11.41 -10.51
C LYS A 105 15.22 10.82 -11.81
N GLU A 106 15.69 9.59 -11.79
CA GLU A 106 16.22 8.91 -12.98
C GLU A 106 15.12 8.45 -13.95
N SER A 107 13.98 8.01 -13.43
CA SER A 107 12.85 7.55 -14.25
C SER A 107 11.99 8.70 -14.78
N GLY A 108 12.16 9.91 -14.24
CA GLY A 108 11.35 11.08 -14.59
C GLY A 108 9.92 11.00 -14.08
N LYS A 109 9.08 11.92 -14.56
CA LYS A 109 7.66 12.00 -14.18
C LYS A 109 6.87 10.80 -14.65
N ILE A 110 6.01 10.29 -13.79
CA ILE A 110 5.07 9.20 -14.14
C ILE A 110 3.70 9.82 -14.41
N GLU A 111 3.30 9.85 -15.67
CA GLU A 111 2.12 10.60 -16.14
C GLU A 111 0.82 9.78 -16.18
N ASN A 112 0.92 8.45 -16.13
CA ASN A 112 -0.23 7.54 -16.27
C ASN A 112 -0.91 7.18 -14.94
N LEU A 113 -0.70 8.00 -13.90
CA LEU A 113 -1.31 7.82 -12.58
C LEU A 113 -2.51 8.75 -12.40
N THR A 114 -3.57 8.23 -11.77
CA THR A 114 -4.72 9.02 -11.33
C THR A 114 -5.11 8.67 -9.90
N GLY A 115 -5.46 9.69 -9.12
CA GLY A 115 -5.95 9.49 -7.75
C GLY A 115 -7.38 8.96 -7.73
N ILE A 116 -7.65 8.01 -6.85
CA ILE A 116 -9.01 7.52 -6.60
C ILE A 116 -9.55 8.12 -5.30
N ALA A 117 -8.85 7.92 -4.18
CA ALA A 117 -9.25 8.46 -2.89
C ALA A 117 -8.11 8.46 -1.89
N SER A 118 -8.13 9.39 -0.95
CA SER A 118 -7.41 9.30 0.32
C SER A 118 -8.10 8.31 1.24
N LEU A 119 -7.34 7.51 1.97
CA LEU A 119 -7.86 6.41 2.78
C LEU A 119 -7.73 6.67 4.29
N TYR A 120 -6.51 6.70 4.81
CA TYR A 120 -6.28 6.85 6.25
C TYR A 120 -4.86 7.38 6.53
N PRO A 121 -4.63 7.99 7.71
CA PRO A 121 -3.29 8.41 8.13
C PRO A 121 -2.38 7.20 8.38
N GLU A 122 -1.14 7.29 7.94
CA GLU A 122 -0.08 6.33 8.19
C GLU A 122 0.94 6.93 9.13
N THR A 123 0.99 6.39 10.33
CA THR A 123 1.81 6.91 11.41
C THR A 123 3.21 6.32 11.38
N CYS A 124 4.23 7.19 11.44
CA CYS A 124 5.63 6.81 11.54
C CYS A 124 5.95 6.40 12.97
N GLN A 125 6.51 5.19 13.15
CA GLN A 125 6.79 4.63 14.46
C GLN A 125 8.17 3.99 14.46
N PHE A 126 9.10 4.50 15.28
CA PHE A 126 10.32 3.78 15.67
C PHE A 126 10.00 2.96 16.93
N ILE A 127 10.15 1.66 16.83
CA ILE A 127 9.88 0.69 17.89
C ILE A 127 11.20 0.16 18.44
N VAL A 128 11.38 0.20 19.74
CA VAL A 128 12.50 -0.41 20.46
C VAL A 128 11.98 -1.25 21.59
N ARG A 129 12.78 -2.19 22.09
CA ARG A 129 12.46 -2.86 23.34
C ARG A 129 12.71 -1.91 24.51
N GLU A 130 11.85 -1.94 25.51
CA GLU A 130 11.95 -1.05 26.67
C GLU A 130 13.27 -1.22 27.42
N ASP A 131 13.80 -2.47 27.47
CA ASP A 131 15.06 -2.82 28.13
C ASP A 131 16.33 -2.46 27.32
N SER A 132 16.18 -1.93 26.09
CA SER A 132 17.30 -1.55 25.22
C SER A 132 18.10 -0.33 25.71
N GLY A 133 17.53 0.48 26.59
CA GLY A 133 18.10 1.75 27.01
C GLY A 133 17.96 2.89 25.99
N ILE A 134 17.42 2.65 24.79
CA ILE A 134 17.15 3.64 23.75
C ILE A 134 15.88 4.42 24.12
N LYS A 135 15.94 5.76 24.16
CA LYS A 135 14.82 6.61 24.60
C LYS A 135 14.43 7.68 23.60
N SER A 136 15.29 7.97 22.62
CA SER A 136 15.08 8.99 21.61
C SER A 136 15.62 8.52 20.25
N VAL A 137 15.25 9.20 19.19
CA VAL A 137 15.78 8.94 17.83
C VAL A 137 17.31 9.21 17.80
N ASN A 138 17.81 10.15 18.59
CA ASN A 138 19.25 10.42 18.67
C ASN A 138 20.07 9.22 19.18
N ASP A 139 19.47 8.36 20.01
CA ASP A 139 20.14 7.18 20.55
C ASP A 139 20.31 6.05 19.52
N LEU A 140 19.76 6.23 18.31
CA LEU A 140 19.90 5.27 17.21
C LEU A 140 21.28 5.31 16.53
N LYS A 141 22.11 6.33 16.79
CA LYS A 141 23.48 6.37 16.26
C LYS A 141 24.28 5.15 16.70
N GLY A 142 24.91 4.48 15.74
CA GLY A 142 25.66 3.24 15.93
C GLY A 142 24.78 2.02 16.26
N LYS A 143 23.48 2.08 16.04
CA LYS A 143 22.53 0.98 16.26
C LYS A 143 22.13 0.32 14.95
N ARG A 144 21.72 -0.96 15.05
CA ARG A 144 21.14 -1.73 13.96
C ARG A 144 19.66 -1.37 13.86
N VAL A 145 19.24 -0.78 12.73
CA VAL A 145 17.88 -0.27 12.54
C VAL A 145 17.23 -0.92 11.32
N ALA A 146 16.13 -1.64 11.52
CA ALA A 146 15.28 -2.10 10.44
C ALA A 146 14.46 -0.91 9.94
N VAL A 147 14.84 -0.34 8.79
CA VAL A 147 14.29 0.92 8.25
C VAL A 147 13.08 0.73 7.34
N GLY A 148 12.64 -0.50 7.11
CA GLY A 148 11.61 -0.87 6.15
C GLY A 148 12.20 -1.59 4.94
N ALA A 149 11.36 -2.20 4.13
CA ALA A 149 11.81 -2.93 2.94
C ALA A 149 12.41 -1.98 1.91
N ALA A 150 13.41 -2.45 1.16
CA ALA A 150 13.95 -1.71 0.03
C ALA A 150 12.83 -1.39 -0.99
N GLY A 151 12.73 -0.14 -1.42
CA GLY A 151 11.67 0.30 -2.33
C GLY A 151 10.29 0.45 -1.66
N SER A 152 10.24 0.58 -0.34
CA SER A 152 9.04 0.96 0.40
C SER A 152 9.01 2.47 0.68
N GLY A 153 7.81 3.02 0.89
CA GLY A 153 7.69 4.39 1.37
C GLY A 153 8.12 4.52 2.84
N ALA A 154 7.98 3.46 3.63
CA ALA A 154 8.45 3.44 5.01
C ALA A 154 9.97 3.66 5.09
N GLU A 155 10.76 3.06 4.20
CA GLU A 155 12.21 3.31 4.13
C GLU A 155 12.51 4.79 3.89
N ALA A 156 11.81 5.39 2.91
CA ALA A 156 11.99 6.83 2.63
C ALA A 156 11.65 7.70 3.84
N ASN A 157 10.59 7.38 4.57
CA ASN A 157 10.21 8.11 5.78
C ASN A 157 11.23 7.90 6.91
N ALA A 158 11.74 6.68 7.13
CA ALA A 158 12.78 6.42 8.12
C ALA A 158 14.02 7.28 7.86
N ARG A 159 14.50 7.28 6.62
CA ARG A 159 15.65 8.07 6.19
C ARG A 159 15.41 9.56 6.40
N GLN A 160 14.27 10.09 5.96
CA GLN A 160 13.94 11.52 6.10
C GLN A 160 13.81 11.95 7.56
N ILE A 161 13.24 11.11 8.43
CA ILE A 161 13.15 11.41 9.86
C ILE A 161 14.55 11.38 10.50
N LEU A 162 15.36 10.36 10.21
CA LEU A 162 16.74 10.30 10.69
C LEU A 162 17.55 11.54 10.25
N GLU A 163 17.44 11.94 8.98
CA GLU A 163 18.09 13.16 8.45
C GLU A 163 17.64 14.44 9.20
N ALA A 164 16.38 14.54 9.63
CA ALA A 164 15.91 15.68 10.43
C ALA A 164 16.62 15.78 11.80
N TYR A 165 17.10 14.65 12.32
CA TYR A 165 17.96 14.58 13.51
C TYR A 165 19.46 14.69 13.19
N GLY A 166 19.85 14.88 11.92
CA GLY A 166 21.24 14.89 11.49
C GLY A 166 21.91 13.52 11.58
N ILE A 167 21.13 12.47 11.38
CA ILE A 167 21.56 11.07 11.32
C ILE A 167 21.40 10.57 9.89
N THR A 168 22.46 10.02 9.33
CA THR A 168 22.44 9.38 8.01
C THR A 168 22.62 7.86 8.14
N TYR A 169 22.53 7.15 7.04
CA TYR A 169 22.81 5.70 7.04
C TYR A 169 24.31 5.39 7.31
N ASP A 170 25.20 6.38 7.20
CA ASP A 170 26.59 6.21 7.68
C ASP A 170 26.71 6.22 9.22
N ASP A 171 25.69 6.71 9.92
CA ASP A 171 25.64 6.80 11.38
C ASP A 171 24.91 5.62 12.05
N VAL A 172 24.25 4.74 11.28
CA VAL A 172 23.48 3.58 11.75
C VAL A 172 23.84 2.35 10.92
N GLU A 173 23.52 1.14 11.42
CA GLU A 173 23.58 -0.07 10.62
C GLU A 173 22.16 -0.33 10.08
N GLU A 174 21.82 0.27 8.93
CA GLU A 174 20.51 0.12 8.34
C GLU A 174 20.27 -1.30 7.79
N GLN A 175 19.09 -1.81 8.02
CA GLN A 175 18.66 -3.10 7.49
C GLN A 175 17.33 -2.94 6.75
N PHE A 176 17.34 -3.28 5.47
CA PHE A 176 16.17 -3.19 4.59
C PHE A 176 15.28 -4.42 4.76
N LEU A 177 14.48 -4.43 5.81
CA LEU A 177 13.61 -5.53 6.19
C LEU A 177 12.13 -5.15 6.03
N SER A 178 11.31 -6.10 5.60
CA SER A 178 9.86 -5.95 5.68
C SER A 178 9.42 -5.81 7.14
N PHE A 179 8.20 -5.32 7.38
CA PHE A 179 7.69 -5.17 8.75
C PHE A 179 7.68 -6.50 9.53
N ALA A 180 7.39 -7.62 8.87
CA ALA A 180 7.45 -8.93 9.50
C ALA A 180 8.89 -9.32 9.88
N GLU A 181 9.83 -9.19 8.95
CA GLU A 181 11.24 -9.49 9.21
C GLU A 181 11.83 -8.58 10.28
N GLY A 182 11.54 -7.25 10.22
CA GLY A 182 11.95 -6.28 11.23
C GLY A 182 11.39 -6.62 12.62
N SER A 183 10.13 -7.07 12.70
CA SER A 183 9.51 -7.56 13.93
C SER A 183 10.27 -8.75 14.51
N TYR A 184 10.55 -9.77 13.70
CA TYR A 184 11.34 -10.93 14.15
C TYR A 184 12.75 -10.53 14.55
N ALA A 185 13.43 -9.71 13.74
CA ALA A 185 14.79 -9.26 14.04
C ALA A 185 14.87 -8.48 15.36
N LEU A 186 13.87 -7.63 15.68
CA LEU A 186 13.83 -6.89 16.93
C LEU A 186 13.56 -7.82 18.14
N LYS A 187 12.63 -8.78 17.99
CA LYS A 187 12.37 -9.78 19.04
C LYS A 187 13.59 -10.63 19.37
N ASP A 188 14.31 -11.04 18.35
CA ASP A 188 15.50 -11.91 18.48
C ASP A 188 16.77 -11.11 18.85
N GLY A 189 16.70 -9.76 18.91
CA GLY A 189 17.85 -8.91 19.21
C GLY A 189 18.86 -8.80 18.05
N ASN A 190 18.46 -9.13 16.83
CA ASN A 190 19.27 -8.96 15.62
C ASN A 190 19.28 -7.51 15.12
N VAL A 191 18.26 -6.73 15.48
CA VAL A 191 18.24 -5.25 15.36
C VAL A 191 17.90 -4.63 16.70
N ASP A 192 18.26 -3.36 16.87
CA ASP A 192 18.04 -2.60 18.09
C ASP A 192 16.78 -1.74 18.01
N ALA A 193 16.36 -1.40 16.79
CA ALA A 193 15.11 -0.70 16.49
C ALA A 193 14.47 -1.22 15.20
N ALA A 194 13.15 -1.12 15.10
CA ALA A 194 12.40 -1.34 13.87
C ALA A 194 11.53 -0.10 13.56
N PHE A 195 11.38 0.21 12.29
CA PHE A 195 10.57 1.32 11.82
C PHE A 195 9.40 0.84 10.98
N VAL A 196 8.24 1.47 11.19
CA VAL A 196 7.05 1.26 10.37
C VAL A 196 6.38 2.60 10.05
N THR A 197 5.81 2.74 8.85
CA THR A 197 4.83 3.76 8.48
C THR A 197 3.56 3.03 8.11
N ALA A 198 2.55 3.09 8.98
CA ALA A 198 1.34 2.31 8.83
C ALA A 198 0.18 2.88 9.67
N GLY A 199 -1.05 2.50 9.33
CA GLY A 199 -2.18 2.69 10.24
C GLY A 199 -2.03 1.81 11.49
N TYR A 200 -2.25 2.38 12.65
CA TYR A 200 -2.22 1.61 13.90
C TYR A 200 -3.61 1.06 14.29
N PRO A 201 -3.67 -0.03 15.11
CA PRO A 201 -2.55 -0.88 15.53
C PRO A 201 -1.98 -1.70 14.36
N THR A 202 -0.65 -1.70 14.19
CA THR A 202 0.02 -2.43 13.12
C THR A 202 0.34 -3.86 13.57
N ALA A 203 0.03 -4.86 12.75
CA ALA A 203 0.19 -6.27 13.14
C ALA A 203 1.63 -6.64 13.54
N SER A 204 2.65 -6.13 12.83
CA SER A 204 4.06 -6.35 13.19
C SER A 204 4.41 -5.77 14.55
N VAL A 205 3.87 -4.59 14.91
CA VAL A 205 4.12 -3.97 16.23
C VAL A 205 3.36 -4.72 17.33
N GLN A 206 2.13 -5.17 17.07
CA GLN A 206 1.38 -6.02 17.99
C GLN A 206 2.13 -7.35 18.26
N ASP A 207 2.76 -7.93 17.24
CA ASP A 207 3.54 -9.15 17.39
C ASP A 207 4.77 -8.94 18.32
N ILE A 208 5.49 -7.82 18.18
CA ILE A 208 6.57 -7.47 19.11
C ILE A 208 6.02 -7.27 20.53
N ALA A 209 4.96 -6.45 20.66
CA ALA A 209 4.37 -6.09 21.94
C ALA A 209 3.77 -7.28 22.70
N SER A 210 3.38 -8.35 22.01
CA SER A 210 2.85 -9.57 22.62
C SER A 210 3.89 -10.37 23.43
N GLN A 211 5.17 -10.18 23.15
CA GLN A 211 6.29 -10.94 23.75
C GLN A 211 7.29 -10.05 24.47
N ASN A 212 7.32 -8.76 24.17
CA ASN A 212 8.28 -7.81 24.73
C ASN A 212 7.55 -6.53 25.16
N LYS A 213 8.02 -5.92 26.23
CA LYS A 213 7.67 -4.52 26.48
C LYS A 213 8.36 -3.66 25.44
N ILE A 214 7.59 -2.81 24.79
CA ILE A 214 8.07 -1.90 23.74
C ILE A 214 8.00 -0.46 24.19
N ARG A 215 8.83 0.35 23.54
CA ARG A 215 8.76 1.82 23.55
C ARG A 215 8.67 2.30 22.12
N LEU A 216 7.81 3.28 21.87
CA LEU A 216 7.86 4.09 20.66
C LEU A 216 8.72 5.31 20.94
N LEU A 217 9.61 5.65 20.00
CA LEU A 217 10.46 6.84 20.15
C LEU A 217 9.68 8.06 19.68
N PRO A 218 9.58 9.13 20.52
CA PRO A 218 8.93 10.35 20.13
C PRO A 218 9.75 11.09 19.06
N ILE A 219 9.06 11.87 18.21
CA ILE A 219 9.68 12.83 17.31
C ILE A 219 9.43 14.22 17.88
N ASP A 220 10.51 14.96 18.12
CA ASP A 220 10.48 16.27 18.78
C ASP A 220 9.87 17.35 17.87
N ASP A 221 9.28 18.37 18.47
CA ASP A 221 8.61 19.47 17.74
C ASP A 221 9.54 20.18 16.75
N GLU A 222 10.82 20.33 17.09
CA GLU A 222 11.82 20.93 16.20
C GLU A 222 12.01 20.09 14.92
N GLN A 223 12.09 18.76 15.07
CA GLN A 223 12.26 17.85 13.94
C GLN A 223 10.99 17.71 13.12
N ILE A 224 9.82 17.73 13.77
CA ILE A 224 8.53 17.80 13.07
C ILE A 224 8.44 19.03 12.20
N LYS A 225 8.86 20.19 12.74
CA LYS A 225 8.89 21.44 11.99
C LYS A 225 9.84 21.37 10.79
N LYS A 226 11.07 20.87 10.97
CA LYS A 226 12.05 20.67 9.88
C LYS A 226 11.50 19.74 8.79
N LEU A 227 10.86 18.64 9.18
CA LEU A 227 10.24 17.70 8.26
C LEU A 227 9.12 18.37 7.46
N SER A 228 8.19 19.07 8.12
CA SER A 228 7.04 19.71 7.47
C SER A 228 7.45 20.87 6.54
N GLU A 229 8.55 21.58 6.86
CA GLU A 229 9.10 22.65 6.01
C GLU A 229 9.73 22.07 4.73
N LYS A 230 10.41 20.92 4.82
CA LYS A 230 11.08 20.28 3.69
C LYS A 230 10.12 19.36 2.91
N TYR A 231 9.22 18.69 3.61
CA TYR A 231 8.30 17.68 3.11
C TYR A 231 6.88 17.97 3.62
N PRO A 232 6.06 18.73 2.90
CA PRO A 232 4.77 19.24 3.38
C PRO A 232 3.69 18.16 3.60
N PHE A 233 4.00 16.90 3.34
CA PHE A 233 3.10 15.76 3.56
C PHE A 233 3.08 15.30 5.00
N TYR A 234 4.14 15.58 5.78
CA TYR A 234 4.18 15.20 7.18
C TYR A 234 3.25 16.08 8.03
N THR A 235 2.36 15.42 8.74
CA THR A 235 1.48 16.06 9.73
C THR A 235 1.81 15.54 11.11
N LYS A 236 1.86 16.45 12.10
CA LYS A 236 2.01 16.09 13.51
C LYS A 236 0.84 15.22 13.96
N THR A 237 1.11 14.12 14.65
CA THR A 237 0.12 13.21 15.19
C THR A 237 0.57 12.61 16.52
N THR A 238 -0.31 11.91 17.19
CA THR A 238 -0.03 11.20 18.44
C THR A 238 -0.51 9.76 18.34
N VAL A 239 0.34 8.80 18.68
CA VAL A 239 -0.08 7.41 18.92
C VAL A 239 -0.69 7.36 20.33
N PRO A 240 -1.99 7.04 20.49
CA PRO A 240 -2.62 7.03 21.80
C PRO A 240 -2.12 5.87 22.66
N SER A 241 -2.20 6.03 23.98
CA SER A 241 -1.97 4.95 24.94
C SER A 241 -2.94 3.79 24.69
N GLY A 242 -2.53 2.57 25.06
CA GLY A 242 -3.38 1.38 24.95
C GLY A 242 -3.56 0.82 23.53
N VAL A 243 -2.92 1.41 22.51
CA VAL A 243 -2.96 0.90 21.12
C VAL A 243 -2.26 -0.46 20.99
N TYR A 244 -1.19 -0.64 21.73
CA TYR A 244 -0.43 -1.89 21.81
C TYR A 244 -0.41 -2.42 23.23
N GLN A 245 -0.23 -3.73 23.40
CA GLN A 245 -0.15 -4.36 24.72
C GLN A 245 1.02 -3.78 25.54
N GLY A 246 0.75 -3.33 26.77
CA GLY A 246 1.75 -2.76 27.66
C GLY A 246 2.30 -1.39 27.24
N PHE A 247 1.62 -0.72 26.30
CA PHE A 247 1.95 0.63 25.85
C PHE A 247 0.98 1.62 26.49
N ASP A 248 1.39 2.23 27.59
CA ASP A 248 0.53 3.02 28.49
C ASP A 248 0.72 4.55 28.31
N GLU A 249 1.61 4.99 27.43
CA GLU A 249 1.93 6.39 27.19
C GLU A 249 1.44 6.85 25.81
N GLU A 250 1.12 8.14 25.68
CA GLU A 250 0.90 8.78 24.38
C GLU A 250 2.25 9.19 23.79
N VAL A 251 2.48 8.92 22.51
CA VAL A 251 3.73 9.28 21.84
C VAL A 251 3.47 10.16 20.64
N GLN A 252 4.07 11.38 20.69
CA GLN A 252 4.08 12.33 19.58
C GLN A 252 4.96 11.81 18.43
N THR A 253 4.46 11.91 17.21
CA THR A 253 5.15 11.54 15.99
C THR A 253 4.59 12.31 14.79
N VAL A 254 4.88 11.82 13.58
CA VAL A 254 4.33 12.34 12.32
C VAL A 254 3.59 11.26 11.55
N SER A 255 2.72 11.67 10.65
CA SER A 255 2.03 10.80 9.70
C SER A 255 2.05 11.37 8.28
N VAL A 256 1.95 10.50 7.31
CA VAL A 256 1.59 10.75 5.91
C VAL A 256 0.23 10.12 5.62
N MET A 257 -0.29 10.17 4.39
CA MET A 257 -1.59 9.58 4.03
C MET A 257 -1.42 8.36 3.13
N ALA A 258 -2.13 7.28 3.47
CA ALA A 258 -2.41 6.20 2.52
C ALA A 258 -3.46 6.68 1.51
N ILE A 259 -3.19 6.51 0.24
CA ILE A 259 -4.09 6.86 -0.85
C ILE A 259 -4.27 5.68 -1.80
N LEU A 260 -5.42 5.61 -2.46
CA LEU A 260 -5.69 4.67 -3.55
C LEU A 260 -5.41 5.37 -4.88
N VAL A 261 -4.53 4.79 -5.68
CA VAL A 261 -4.11 5.30 -6.99
C VAL A 261 -4.37 4.25 -8.05
N ALA A 262 -4.77 4.71 -9.23
CA ALA A 262 -4.99 3.88 -10.42
C ALA A 262 -4.02 4.25 -11.53
N ASN A 263 -3.82 3.35 -12.48
CA ASN A 263 -3.25 3.70 -13.77
C ASN A 263 -4.35 4.03 -14.80
N ASP A 264 -3.95 4.41 -16.00
CA ASP A 264 -4.82 4.83 -17.10
C ASP A 264 -5.71 3.71 -17.68
N LYS A 265 -5.59 2.46 -17.22
CA LYS A 265 -6.55 1.38 -17.54
C LYS A 265 -7.90 1.54 -16.82
N ILE A 266 -7.93 2.29 -15.71
CA ILE A 266 -9.16 2.60 -14.99
C ILE A 266 -9.77 3.86 -15.60
N ASP A 267 -10.70 3.68 -16.53
CA ASP A 267 -11.44 4.78 -17.14
C ASP A 267 -12.42 5.45 -16.15
N ALA A 268 -13.10 6.49 -16.60
CA ALA A 268 -14.05 7.23 -15.76
C ALA A 268 -15.24 6.36 -15.31
N ALA A 269 -15.75 5.47 -16.16
CA ALA A 269 -16.90 4.64 -15.84
C ALA A 269 -16.54 3.58 -14.77
N LEU A 270 -15.40 2.91 -14.91
CA LEU A 270 -14.92 1.95 -13.94
C LEU A 270 -14.49 2.66 -12.65
N GLY A 271 -13.85 3.84 -12.75
CA GLY A 271 -13.49 4.69 -11.61
C GLY A 271 -14.70 5.10 -10.77
N GLU A 272 -15.79 5.51 -11.41
CA GLU A 272 -17.07 5.83 -10.74
C GLU A 272 -17.63 4.58 -10.01
N LYS A 273 -17.70 3.44 -10.72
CA LYS A 273 -18.24 2.20 -10.19
C LYS A 273 -17.46 1.71 -8.98
N LEU A 274 -16.13 1.65 -9.06
CA LEU A 274 -15.28 1.16 -7.96
C LEU A 274 -15.28 2.12 -6.77
N THR A 275 -15.23 3.44 -7.00
CA THR A 275 -15.27 4.44 -5.93
C THR A 275 -16.59 4.37 -5.17
N LYS A 276 -17.71 4.30 -5.90
CA LYS A 276 -19.02 4.12 -5.30
C LYS A 276 -19.10 2.83 -4.47
N ALA A 277 -18.63 1.71 -5.01
CA ALA A 277 -18.61 0.43 -4.28
C ALA A 277 -17.81 0.51 -2.98
N ILE A 278 -16.63 1.17 -2.99
CA ILE A 278 -15.80 1.36 -1.81
C ILE A 278 -16.54 2.19 -0.75
N PHE A 279 -17.05 3.39 -1.11
CA PHE A 279 -17.65 4.30 -0.13
C PHE A 279 -19.05 3.88 0.34
N ASP A 280 -19.80 3.12 -0.45
CA ASP A 280 -21.07 2.50 -0.01
C ASP A 280 -20.85 1.32 0.95
N ASN A 281 -19.62 0.81 1.10
CA ASN A 281 -19.30 -0.37 1.91
C ASN A 281 -18.14 -0.13 2.90
N VAL A 282 -17.92 1.09 3.35
CA VAL A 282 -16.81 1.46 4.26
C VAL A 282 -16.82 0.62 5.54
N ASP A 283 -18.00 0.28 6.09
CA ASP A 283 -18.11 -0.53 7.31
C ASP A 283 -17.47 -1.92 7.14
N LYS A 284 -17.58 -2.54 5.95
CA LYS A 284 -16.94 -3.82 5.67
C LYS A 284 -15.42 -3.68 5.61
N ILE A 285 -14.92 -2.60 4.99
CA ILE A 285 -13.50 -2.31 4.92
C ILE A 285 -12.95 -2.03 6.32
N SER A 286 -13.68 -1.25 7.13
CA SER A 286 -13.34 -0.94 8.52
C SER A 286 -13.28 -2.17 9.42
N SER A 287 -14.03 -3.22 9.08
CA SER A 287 -14.01 -4.49 9.82
C SER A 287 -12.71 -5.28 9.60
N ALA A 288 -11.97 -5.03 8.51
CA ALA A 288 -10.72 -5.72 8.22
C ALA A 288 -9.53 -5.14 9.01
N HIS A 289 -9.55 -3.85 9.32
CA HIS A 289 -8.50 -3.19 10.09
C HIS A 289 -9.02 -1.90 10.72
N ALA A 290 -8.57 -1.59 11.95
CA ALA A 290 -9.03 -0.41 12.69
C ALA A 290 -8.80 0.93 11.94
N ALA A 291 -7.71 1.04 11.18
CA ALA A 291 -7.42 2.22 10.34
C ALA A 291 -8.52 2.48 9.29
N GLY A 292 -9.25 1.44 8.87
CA GLY A 292 -10.35 1.56 7.92
C GLY A 292 -11.49 2.48 8.42
N LYS A 293 -11.62 2.70 9.72
CA LYS A 293 -12.56 3.67 10.31
C LYS A 293 -12.29 5.11 9.90
N ASN A 294 -11.09 5.40 9.42
CA ASN A 294 -10.68 6.71 8.91
C ASN A 294 -11.02 6.90 7.42
N ILE A 295 -11.44 5.85 6.71
CA ILE A 295 -11.88 5.95 5.33
C ILE A 295 -13.26 6.60 5.32
N LYS A 296 -13.32 7.87 4.91
CA LYS A 296 -14.54 8.67 4.92
C LYS A 296 -14.63 9.49 3.64
N LYS A 297 -15.85 9.66 3.13
CA LYS A 297 -16.08 10.44 1.91
C LYS A 297 -15.65 11.91 2.09
N GLU A 298 -15.89 12.48 3.27
CA GLU A 298 -15.58 13.87 3.61
C GLU A 298 -14.07 14.19 3.56
N THR A 299 -13.21 13.18 3.78
CA THR A 299 -11.74 13.32 3.76
C THR A 299 -11.09 12.68 2.55
N ALA A 300 -11.87 12.09 1.65
CA ALA A 300 -11.37 11.28 0.53
C ALA A 300 -10.53 12.06 -0.52
N LEU A 301 -10.54 13.37 -0.51
CA LEU A 301 -9.71 14.23 -1.35
C LEU A 301 -8.53 14.87 -0.60
N GLN A 302 -8.44 14.67 0.71
CA GLN A 302 -7.43 15.29 1.54
C GLN A 302 -6.00 14.79 1.17
N GLY A 303 -5.08 15.74 0.95
CA GLY A 303 -3.70 15.42 0.63
C GLY A 303 -3.49 14.83 -0.77
N MET A 304 -4.40 15.10 -1.73
CA MET A 304 -4.35 14.62 -3.11
C MET A 304 -4.30 15.74 -4.16
N ASP A 305 -4.08 16.99 -3.77
CA ASP A 305 -4.12 18.16 -4.68
C ASP A 305 -3.02 18.14 -5.75
N PHE A 306 -1.98 17.32 -5.56
CA PHE A 306 -0.83 17.20 -6.45
C PHE A 306 -1.02 16.17 -7.59
N ILE A 307 -2.05 15.33 -7.53
CA ILE A 307 -2.31 14.28 -8.53
C ILE A 307 -3.63 14.54 -9.27
N LYS A 308 -3.63 14.28 -10.58
CA LYS A 308 -4.87 14.28 -11.34
C LYS A 308 -5.83 13.21 -10.82
N MET A 309 -7.02 13.63 -10.38
CA MET A 309 -8.05 12.68 -9.93
C MET A 309 -8.69 11.96 -11.13
N ASN A 310 -9.05 10.70 -10.95
CA ASN A 310 -9.92 9.98 -11.87
C ASN A 310 -11.28 10.69 -11.96
N GLU A 311 -11.77 10.94 -13.17
CA GLU A 311 -13.00 11.72 -13.39
C GLU A 311 -14.23 11.04 -12.76
N GLY A 312 -14.31 9.70 -12.82
CA GLY A 312 -15.39 8.95 -12.21
C GLY A 312 -15.34 8.98 -10.70
N ALA A 313 -14.15 8.84 -10.10
CA ALA A 313 -13.96 9.00 -8.66
C ALA A 313 -14.40 10.39 -8.19
N THR A 314 -14.04 11.44 -8.93
CA THR A 314 -14.42 12.81 -8.63
C THR A 314 -15.94 13.01 -8.59
N LYS A 315 -16.70 12.36 -9.48
CA LYS A 315 -18.18 12.44 -9.48
C LYS A 315 -18.81 11.84 -8.22
N VAL A 316 -18.20 10.79 -7.67
CA VAL A 316 -18.69 10.14 -6.43
C VAL A 316 -18.33 10.94 -5.20
N LEU A 317 -17.15 11.56 -5.18
CA LEU A 317 -16.57 12.20 -3.99
C LEU A 317 -17.00 13.67 -3.80
N LYS A 318 -17.43 14.32 -4.86
CA LYS A 318 -18.02 15.67 -4.81
C LYS A 318 -19.54 15.60 -4.74
#